data_3863b58bcf1ed8a3e988f2612fea91b3
#
_entry.id   3863b58bcf1ed8a3e988f2612fea91b3
#
_cell.length_a   1.000
_cell.length_b   1.000
_cell.length_c   1.000
_cell.angle_alpha   90.00
_cell.angle_beta   90.00
_cell.angle_gamma   90.00
#
_symmetry.space_group_name_H-M   'P 1'
#
loop_
_entity.id
_entity.type
_entity.pdbx_description
1 polymer ?
#
loop_
_entity_poly.entity_id
_entity_poly.type
_entity_poly.pdbx_seq_one_letter_code
_entity_poly.pdbx_strand_id
1 'polypeptide(L)'
;MAKYVPDTSSQKWVIIASERTKRGGLDLPTNESHGCLFCEGHEHLSPKEVYRLGPGHPDTPGWKVRVLTNKYPITDIHELVIHSPDHDKDFEQFSHTQAENLFTVFKDRFNLHKVDGQVLIFTNHGAHAGASQTHPHSQIAVFPKQINLNMLSRQAIKNTILETKHFTTYCPDFSQWPYEVWIAPHVDDTYFGDSDDEAISDLSLIMKRISRALSRIYETADIFAKVDRNHHTFGYNITIYPHKNWYLRIIPRFVHPGGIEVATGVSVNVVDPADAAGDLMQFLL
;
A
#
# COMPACT_ATOMS: atom_id res chain seq x y z
N MET A 1 19.88 -9.47 10.98
CA MET A 1 18.99 -10.61 10.78
C MET A 1 17.72 -10.37 11.60
N ALA A 2 16.55 -10.43 10.98
CA ALA A 2 15.27 -10.25 11.66
C ALA A 2 15.02 -11.44 12.61
N LYS A 3 14.44 -11.17 13.80
CA LYS A 3 14.07 -12.22 14.75
C LYS A 3 12.57 -12.46 14.69
N TYR A 4 12.17 -13.65 14.26
CA TYR A 4 10.77 -14.09 14.19
C TYR A 4 10.44 -14.97 15.38
N VAL A 5 9.41 -14.62 16.12
CA VAL A 5 8.96 -15.34 17.32
C VAL A 5 7.52 -15.79 17.11
N PRO A 6 7.25 -17.11 17.06
CA PRO A 6 5.89 -17.60 16.94
C PRO A 6 5.16 -17.46 18.28
N ASP A 7 3.92 -17.00 18.23
CA ASP A 7 2.97 -17.22 19.30
C ASP A 7 2.30 -18.59 19.07
N THR A 8 2.68 -19.56 19.86
CA THR A 8 2.21 -20.95 19.74
C THR A 8 0.73 -21.12 20.08
N SER A 9 0.12 -20.15 20.77
CA SER A 9 -1.28 -20.21 21.17
C SER A 9 -2.23 -19.68 20.08
N SER A 10 -1.84 -18.63 19.37
CA SER A 10 -2.66 -17.96 18.35
C SER A 10 -2.20 -18.19 16.90
N GLN A 11 -1.10 -18.94 16.71
CA GLN A 11 -0.42 -19.13 15.41
C GLN A 11 0.05 -17.82 14.74
N LYS A 12 0.10 -16.72 15.49
CA LYS A 12 0.60 -15.43 15.02
C LYS A 12 2.13 -15.39 15.19
N TRP A 13 2.75 -14.51 14.42
CA TRP A 13 4.18 -14.27 14.49
C TRP A 13 4.46 -12.85 14.95
N VAL A 14 5.49 -12.71 15.78
CA VAL A 14 6.01 -11.41 16.21
C VAL A 14 7.40 -11.22 15.60
N ILE A 15 7.62 -10.09 14.96
CA ILE A 15 8.94 -9.70 14.48
C ILE A 15 9.55 -8.77 15.53
N ILE A 16 10.68 -9.16 16.08
CA ILE A 16 11.44 -8.35 17.01
C ILE A 16 12.46 -7.53 16.19
N ALA A 17 12.18 -6.23 16.05
CA ALA A 17 12.98 -5.28 15.27
C ALA A 17 13.38 -4.09 16.15
N SER A 18 14.16 -4.32 17.20
CA SER A 18 14.55 -3.33 18.21
C SER A 18 15.29 -2.12 17.63
N GLU A 19 16.06 -2.30 16.57
CA GLU A 19 16.75 -1.19 15.88
C GLU A 19 15.79 -0.11 15.34
N ARG A 20 14.51 -0.44 15.15
CA ARG A 20 13.48 0.52 14.73
C ARG A 20 13.17 1.59 15.77
N THR A 21 13.54 1.38 17.03
CA THR A 21 13.44 2.43 18.08
C THR A 21 14.38 3.61 17.82
N LYS A 22 15.43 3.38 17.04
CA LYS A 22 16.38 4.43 16.60
C LYS A 22 15.83 5.26 15.42
N ARG A 23 14.71 4.87 14.83
CA ARG A 23 13.99 5.66 13.85
C ARG A 23 13.47 6.89 14.57
N GLY A 24 13.95 8.07 14.18
CA GLY A 24 13.54 9.34 14.80
C GLY A 24 12.05 9.42 15.01
N GLY A 25 11.62 10.10 16.06
CA GLY A 25 10.34 9.96 16.71
C GLY A 25 9.11 9.95 15.79
N LEU A 26 7.98 9.57 16.38
CA LEU A 26 6.62 9.75 15.85
C LEU A 26 6.26 11.26 15.71
N ASP A 27 7.24 12.14 15.70
CA ASP A 27 7.05 13.53 15.32
C ASP A 27 6.46 13.51 13.91
N LEU A 28 5.25 14.02 13.78
CA LEU A 28 4.55 14.15 12.52
C LEU A 28 5.52 14.69 11.46
N PRO A 29 5.59 14.05 10.29
CA PRO A 29 6.51 14.50 9.25
C PRO A 29 6.24 15.97 8.95
N THR A 30 7.24 16.80 9.02
CA THR A 30 7.12 18.19 8.60
C THR A 30 6.90 18.22 7.09
N ASN A 31 5.89 18.95 6.63
CA ASN A 31 5.57 19.14 5.20
C ASN A 31 6.62 19.97 4.44
N GLU A 32 7.87 19.98 4.88
CA GLU A 32 8.91 20.76 4.25
C GLU A 32 9.69 19.93 3.23
N SER A 33 9.46 20.22 1.95
CA SER A 33 10.24 19.66 0.84
C SER A 33 11.75 19.90 0.97
N HIS A 34 12.16 20.95 1.65
CA HIS A 34 13.56 21.37 1.79
C HIS A 34 14.44 20.45 2.66
N GLY A 35 13.87 19.54 3.42
CA GLY A 35 14.60 18.56 4.25
C GLY A 35 14.31 17.09 3.92
N CYS A 36 13.45 16.81 2.94
CA CYS A 36 13.04 15.43 2.64
C CYS A 36 14.15 14.67 1.92
N LEU A 37 14.60 13.58 2.53
CA LEU A 37 15.64 12.71 2.00
C LEU A 37 15.23 11.90 0.76
N PHE A 38 13.93 11.92 0.38
CA PHE A 38 13.42 11.24 -0.80
C PHE A 38 13.21 12.16 -2.00
N CYS A 39 13.31 13.48 -1.82
CA CYS A 39 13.22 14.43 -2.92
C CYS A 39 14.42 14.33 -3.85
N GLU A 40 14.18 14.61 -5.13
CA GLU A 40 15.23 14.71 -6.14
C GLU A 40 16.25 15.80 -5.76
N GLY A 41 17.53 15.50 -5.94
CA GLY A 41 18.66 16.34 -5.48
C GLY A 41 19.16 15.99 -4.08
N HIS A 42 18.43 15.17 -3.31
CA HIS A 42 18.81 14.73 -1.97
C HIS A 42 19.22 13.25 -1.91
N GLU A 43 19.55 12.63 -3.05
CA GLU A 43 19.87 11.22 -3.15
C GLU A 43 21.01 10.80 -2.21
N HIS A 44 21.97 11.68 -1.98
CA HIS A 44 23.11 11.48 -1.08
C HIS A 44 22.73 11.39 0.41
N LEU A 45 21.53 11.85 0.80
CA LEU A 45 21.02 11.78 2.18
C LEU A 45 20.27 10.47 2.45
N SER A 46 19.84 9.78 1.40
CA SER A 46 19.04 8.56 1.48
C SER A 46 19.92 7.30 1.59
N PRO A 47 19.35 6.16 2.02
CA PRO A 47 20.03 4.87 1.91
C PRO A 47 20.37 4.52 0.45
N LYS A 48 21.26 3.54 0.29
CA LYS A 48 21.73 3.10 -1.02
C LYS A 48 20.58 2.72 -1.94
N GLU A 49 20.61 3.25 -3.16
CA GLU A 49 19.75 2.86 -4.24
C GLU A 49 20.12 1.46 -4.76
N VAL A 50 19.10 0.61 -4.94
CA VAL A 50 19.27 -0.76 -5.43
C VAL A 50 18.62 -0.99 -6.79
N TYR A 51 17.71 -0.08 -7.18
CA TYR A 51 17.05 -0.10 -8.48
C TYR A 51 16.47 1.28 -8.79
N ARG A 52 16.34 1.61 -10.06
CA ARG A 52 15.59 2.77 -10.55
C ARG A 52 14.89 2.49 -11.87
N LEU A 53 13.80 3.19 -12.10
CA LEU A 53 13.25 3.41 -13.43
C LEU A 53 13.51 4.87 -13.79
N GLY A 54 14.08 5.12 -14.96
CA GLY A 54 14.45 6.45 -15.44
C GLY A 54 15.96 6.57 -15.74
N PRO A 55 16.37 7.68 -16.38
CA PRO A 55 17.77 7.90 -16.74
C PRO A 55 18.65 8.20 -15.52
N GLY A 56 19.96 8.30 -15.76
CA GLY A 56 20.97 8.67 -14.77
C GLY A 56 21.65 7.46 -14.13
N HIS A 57 22.61 7.76 -13.27
CA HIS A 57 23.35 6.76 -12.49
C HIS A 57 22.71 6.59 -11.11
N PRO A 58 22.93 5.45 -10.40
CA PRO A 58 22.48 5.31 -9.02
C PRO A 58 22.87 6.51 -8.14
N ASP A 59 21.98 6.87 -7.23
CA ASP A 59 22.14 7.99 -6.29
C ASP A 59 22.37 9.35 -6.95
N THR A 60 21.83 9.58 -8.17
CA THR A 60 21.80 10.89 -8.85
C THR A 60 20.38 11.24 -9.31
N PRO A 61 20.07 12.54 -9.59
CA PRO A 61 18.78 12.96 -10.14
C PRO A 61 18.42 12.31 -11.50
N GLY A 62 17.16 12.48 -11.94
CA GLY A 62 16.64 12.01 -13.22
C GLY A 62 15.82 10.72 -13.17
N TRP A 63 15.64 10.15 -12.00
CA TRP A 63 14.80 8.96 -11.80
C TRP A 63 13.29 9.28 -11.90
N LYS A 64 12.50 8.28 -12.25
CA LYS A 64 11.02 8.34 -12.23
C LYS A 64 10.44 7.59 -11.05
N VAL A 65 11.02 6.44 -10.73
CA VAL A 65 10.75 5.63 -9.54
C VAL A 65 12.11 5.15 -9.02
N ARG A 66 12.30 5.18 -7.72
CA ARG A 66 13.57 4.86 -7.09
C ARG A 66 13.37 3.82 -6.00
N VAL A 67 14.25 2.82 -5.92
CA VAL A 67 14.19 1.76 -4.89
C VAL A 67 15.45 1.81 -4.03
N LEU A 68 15.24 1.88 -2.74
CA LEU A 68 16.30 2.00 -1.73
C LEU A 68 16.28 0.80 -0.78
N THR A 69 17.42 0.48 -0.19
CA THR A 69 17.42 -0.40 0.99
C THR A 69 16.76 0.30 2.18
N ASN A 70 15.94 -0.41 2.96
CA ASN A 70 15.39 0.19 4.17
C ASN A 70 16.46 0.26 5.27
N LYS A 71 16.70 1.46 5.82
CA LYS A 71 17.68 1.70 6.90
C LYS A 71 17.30 0.97 8.21
N TYR A 72 16.00 0.74 8.42
CA TYR A 72 15.46 0.10 9.62
C TYR A 72 14.59 -1.10 9.23
N PRO A 73 15.20 -2.19 8.71
CA PRO A 73 14.47 -3.29 8.13
C PRO A 73 13.67 -4.09 9.18
N ILE A 74 12.52 -4.64 8.75
CA ILE A 74 11.70 -5.58 9.54
C ILE A 74 11.92 -7.04 9.10
N THR A 75 12.48 -7.22 7.90
CA THR A 75 12.86 -8.51 7.31
C THR A 75 14.28 -8.38 6.77
N ASP A 76 14.93 -9.49 6.45
CA ASP A 76 16.31 -9.48 5.95
C ASP A 76 16.41 -8.78 4.57
N ILE A 77 15.36 -8.90 3.76
CA ILE A 77 15.18 -8.13 2.51
C ILE A 77 14.02 -7.17 2.72
N HIS A 78 14.33 -5.88 2.80
CA HIS A 78 13.34 -4.83 3.02
C HIS A 78 13.73 -3.59 2.22
N GLU A 79 12.89 -3.22 1.26
CA GLU A 79 13.13 -2.09 0.35
C GLU A 79 12.07 -1.00 0.54
N LEU A 80 12.45 0.22 0.18
CA LEU A 80 11.57 1.38 0.03
C LEU A 80 11.46 1.69 -1.46
N VAL A 81 10.26 1.87 -1.96
CA VAL A 81 9.99 2.30 -3.34
C VAL A 81 9.45 3.72 -3.28
N ILE A 82 10.25 4.69 -3.70
CA ILE A 82 9.86 6.10 -3.79
C ILE A 82 9.07 6.27 -5.07
N HIS A 83 7.83 6.73 -4.95
CA HIS A 83 6.83 6.69 -6.03
C HIS A 83 7.14 7.62 -7.20
N SER A 84 7.68 8.79 -6.92
CA SER A 84 8.03 9.81 -7.92
C SER A 84 9.01 10.82 -7.33
N PRO A 85 9.65 11.69 -8.14
CA PRO A 85 10.42 12.83 -7.64
C PRO A 85 9.57 13.89 -6.93
N ASP A 86 8.26 13.93 -7.22
CA ASP A 86 7.32 14.91 -6.65
C ASP A 86 7.01 14.57 -5.18
N HIS A 87 7.22 15.53 -4.28
CA HIS A 87 7.06 15.34 -2.83
C HIS A 87 5.60 15.10 -2.43
N ASP A 88 4.66 15.78 -3.07
CA ASP A 88 3.26 15.88 -2.63
C ASP A 88 2.28 15.13 -3.52
N LYS A 89 2.74 14.52 -4.63
CA LYS A 89 1.86 13.80 -5.55
C LYS A 89 1.77 12.32 -5.20
N ASP A 90 0.54 11.82 -5.10
CA ASP A 90 0.23 10.41 -4.92
C ASP A 90 -0.65 9.87 -6.07
N PHE A 91 -1.14 8.64 -5.95
CA PHE A 91 -1.88 7.91 -6.99
C PHE A 91 -2.95 8.73 -7.68
N GLU A 92 -3.72 9.53 -6.94
CA GLU A 92 -4.81 10.36 -7.51
C GLU A 92 -4.30 11.47 -8.43
N GLN A 93 -3.09 12.01 -8.17
CA GLN A 93 -2.49 13.09 -8.96
C GLN A 93 -1.50 12.60 -10.02
N PHE A 94 -1.05 11.35 -9.99
CA PHE A 94 -0.10 10.84 -10.98
C PHE A 94 -0.64 10.93 -12.41
N SER A 95 0.25 11.13 -13.37
CA SER A 95 -0.03 10.78 -14.76
C SER A 95 -0.28 9.26 -14.86
N HIS A 96 -0.95 8.81 -15.92
CA HIS A 96 -1.11 7.36 -16.15
C HIS A 96 0.27 6.68 -16.25
N THR A 97 1.17 7.26 -17.05
CA THR A 97 2.53 6.75 -17.21
C THR A 97 3.30 6.66 -15.87
N GLN A 98 3.12 7.63 -14.95
CA GLN A 98 3.79 7.54 -13.65
C GLN A 98 3.24 6.40 -12.79
N ALA A 99 1.93 6.18 -12.82
CA ALA A 99 1.31 5.05 -12.13
C ALA A 99 1.76 3.70 -12.74
N GLU A 100 1.83 3.60 -14.09
CA GLU A 100 2.38 2.43 -14.79
C GLU A 100 3.84 2.17 -14.39
N ASN A 101 4.68 3.20 -14.38
CA ASN A 101 6.07 3.11 -13.98
C ASN A 101 6.20 2.50 -12.57
N LEU A 102 5.36 2.95 -11.63
CA LEU A 102 5.37 2.47 -10.25
C LEU A 102 4.98 0.99 -10.17
N PHE A 103 3.87 0.58 -10.81
CA PHE A 103 3.44 -0.82 -10.80
C PHE A 103 4.41 -1.74 -11.57
N THR A 104 5.07 -1.25 -12.60
CA THR A 104 6.15 -1.96 -13.30
C THR A 104 7.31 -2.23 -12.33
N VAL A 105 7.72 -1.23 -11.55
CA VAL A 105 8.76 -1.42 -10.53
C VAL A 105 8.32 -2.42 -9.47
N PHE A 106 7.07 -2.37 -9.01
CA PHE A 106 6.55 -3.37 -8.08
C PHE A 106 6.63 -4.79 -8.67
N LYS A 107 6.24 -4.98 -9.93
CA LYS A 107 6.32 -6.25 -10.65
C LYS A 107 7.77 -6.75 -10.75
N ASP A 108 8.69 -5.90 -11.15
CA ASP A 108 10.10 -6.24 -11.30
C ASP A 108 10.73 -6.67 -9.97
N ARG A 109 10.46 -5.92 -8.90
CA ARG A 109 10.97 -6.24 -7.55
C ARG A 109 10.32 -7.49 -7.00
N PHE A 110 9.01 -7.70 -7.21
CA PHE A 110 8.33 -8.93 -6.85
C PHE A 110 8.99 -10.14 -7.51
N ASN A 111 9.21 -10.07 -8.82
CA ASN A 111 9.81 -11.15 -9.60
C ASN A 111 11.27 -11.43 -9.21
N LEU A 112 12.02 -10.41 -8.83
CA LEU A 112 13.36 -10.58 -8.30
C LEU A 112 13.35 -11.39 -7.00
N HIS A 113 12.47 -11.05 -6.06
CA HIS A 113 12.52 -11.57 -4.70
C HIS A 113 11.60 -12.78 -4.43
N LYS A 114 10.72 -13.17 -5.36
CA LYS A 114 9.80 -14.33 -5.17
C LYS A 114 10.50 -15.66 -4.90
N VAL A 115 11.77 -15.76 -5.28
CA VAL A 115 12.58 -16.97 -4.98
C VAL A 115 13.07 -17.00 -3.54
N ASP A 116 13.27 -15.83 -2.92
CA ASP A 116 13.80 -15.67 -1.57
C ASP A 116 12.72 -15.88 -0.48
N GLY A 117 11.45 -15.64 -0.82
CA GLY A 117 10.36 -15.76 0.16
C GLY A 117 9.01 -15.31 -0.33
N GLN A 118 8.17 -14.90 0.61
CA GLN A 118 6.86 -14.31 0.38
C GLN A 118 7.03 -12.80 0.26
N VAL A 119 6.82 -12.25 -0.93
CA VAL A 119 7.03 -10.84 -1.23
C VAL A 119 5.77 -10.05 -0.92
N LEU A 120 5.77 -9.31 0.17
CA LEU A 120 4.70 -8.40 0.52
C LEU A 120 5.05 -6.99 0.05
N ILE A 121 4.22 -6.42 -0.83
CA ILE A 121 4.28 -5.01 -1.23
C ILE A 121 3.18 -4.28 -0.48
N PHE A 122 3.54 -3.21 0.22
CA PHE A 122 2.57 -2.42 0.98
C PHE A 122 2.90 -0.94 0.98
N THR A 123 1.85 -0.13 1.09
CA THR A 123 1.94 1.33 1.22
C THR A 123 1.26 1.77 2.51
N ASN A 124 1.87 2.69 3.21
CA ASN A 124 1.23 3.45 4.27
C ASN A 124 1.19 4.92 3.83
N HIS A 125 0.00 5.44 3.55
CA HIS A 125 -0.20 6.83 3.18
C HIS A 125 -0.88 7.59 4.31
N GLY A 126 -0.31 8.72 4.71
CA GLY A 126 -0.81 9.52 5.82
C GLY A 126 -0.42 8.98 7.21
N ALA A 127 -0.37 9.86 8.19
CA ALA A 127 0.08 9.53 9.56
C ALA A 127 -0.80 8.47 10.22
N HIS A 128 -2.12 8.53 10.02
CA HIS A 128 -3.09 7.56 10.57
C HIS A 128 -2.96 6.16 9.98
N ALA A 129 -2.34 6.04 8.82
CA ALA A 129 -1.99 4.75 8.21
C ALA A 129 -0.59 4.26 8.61
N GLY A 130 0.12 4.97 9.48
CA GLY A 130 1.46 4.61 9.94
C GLY A 130 2.60 5.03 9.00
N ALA A 131 2.35 6.00 8.12
CA ALA A 131 3.41 6.63 7.33
C ALA A 131 4.34 7.42 8.25
N SER A 132 5.64 7.28 8.05
CA SER A 132 6.67 8.01 8.80
C SER A 132 7.35 9.11 7.99
N GLN A 133 7.02 9.19 6.71
CA GLN A 133 7.47 10.20 5.76
C GLN A 133 6.26 10.62 4.93
N THR A 134 6.15 11.92 4.64
CA THR A 134 5.07 12.47 3.80
C THR A 134 5.27 12.15 2.34
N HIS A 135 6.52 12.16 1.86
CA HIS A 135 6.84 11.82 0.48
C HIS A 135 6.30 10.42 0.13
N PRO A 136 5.43 10.27 -0.87
CA PRO A 136 4.78 9.01 -1.18
C PRO A 136 5.77 7.89 -1.48
N HIS A 137 5.65 6.82 -0.72
CA HIS A 137 6.51 5.65 -0.86
C HIS A 137 5.80 4.37 -0.45
N SER A 138 6.21 3.27 -1.06
CA SER A 138 5.80 1.91 -0.67
C SER A 138 6.97 1.15 -0.09
N GLN A 139 6.70 0.01 0.47
CA GLN A 139 7.68 -0.89 1.03
C GLN A 139 7.53 -2.29 0.45
N ILE A 140 8.65 -2.97 0.28
CA ILE A 140 8.71 -4.37 -0.13
C ILE A 140 9.44 -5.12 0.96
N ALA A 141 8.73 -6.04 1.62
CA ALA A 141 9.30 -6.88 2.67
C ALA A 141 9.19 -8.35 2.27
N VAL A 142 10.28 -9.10 2.36
CA VAL A 142 10.32 -10.52 2.01
C VAL A 142 10.34 -11.35 3.27
N PHE A 143 9.29 -12.15 3.45
CA PHE A 143 9.13 -13.02 4.61
C PHE A 143 9.56 -14.45 4.29
N PRO A 144 10.17 -15.17 5.25
CA PRO A 144 10.43 -16.59 5.09
C PRO A 144 9.16 -17.37 4.75
N LYS A 145 9.27 -18.37 3.86
CA LYS A 145 8.11 -19.17 3.39
C LYS A 145 7.40 -19.94 4.52
N GLN A 146 8.09 -20.18 5.62
CA GLN A 146 7.56 -20.89 6.79
C GLN A 146 6.63 -20.04 7.67
N ILE A 147 6.64 -18.72 7.47
CA ILE A 147 5.81 -17.81 8.26
C ILE A 147 4.41 -17.73 7.63
N ASN A 148 3.38 -18.04 8.42
CA ASN A 148 2.01 -17.75 8.03
C ASN A 148 1.75 -16.25 8.24
N LEU A 149 1.47 -15.52 7.16
CA LEU A 149 1.21 -14.09 7.19
C LEU A 149 -0.21 -13.71 7.68
N ASN A 150 -1.06 -14.69 7.97
CA ASN A 150 -2.44 -14.47 8.44
C ASN A 150 -3.20 -13.43 7.57
N MET A 151 -3.00 -13.48 6.26
CA MET A 151 -3.70 -12.62 5.32
C MET A 151 -5.00 -13.29 4.84
N LEU A 152 -6.01 -12.49 4.56
CA LEU A 152 -7.26 -12.99 3.99
C LEU A 152 -7.00 -13.56 2.60
N SER A 153 -7.48 -14.76 2.32
CA SER A 153 -7.48 -15.29 0.95
C SER A 153 -8.63 -14.71 0.14
N ARG A 154 -8.44 -14.61 -1.19
CA ARG A 154 -9.47 -14.13 -2.10
C ARG A 154 -10.72 -15.03 -2.00
N GLN A 155 -11.87 -14.40 -1.85
CA GLN A 155 -13.18 -14.99 -1.76
C GLN A 155 -14.05 -14.65 -2.99
N ALA A 156 -15.28 -15.15 -3.03
CA ALA A 156 -16.22 -14.81 -4.08
C ALA A 156 -16.44 -13.30 -4.20
N ILE A 157 -16.41 -12.79 -5.43
CA ILE A 157 -16.62 -11.38 -5.75
C ILE A 157 -18.07 -11.01 -5.54
N LYS A 158 -18.31 -9.95 -4.79
CA LYS A 158 -19.61 -9.31 -4.57
C LYS A 158 -19.43 -7.80 -4.44
N ASN A 159 -20.54 -7.05 -4.55
CA ASN A 159 -20.52 -5.59 -4.43
C ASN A 159 -19.50 -4.96 -5.40
N THR A 160 -19.59 -5.33 -6.67
CA THR A 160 -18.71 -4.86 -7.74
C THR A 160 -18.86 -3.36 -7.94
N ILE A 161 -17.74 -2.67 -7.98
CA ILE A 161 -17.63 -1.22 -8.22
C ILE A 161 -17.31 -0.96 -9.70
N LEU A 162 -16.36 -1.73 -10.24
CA LEU A 162 -15.84 -1.54 -11.60
C LEU A 162 -15.33 -2.89 -12.13
N GLU A 163 -15.64 -3.15 -13.38
CA GLU A 163 -15.10 -4.28 -14.14
C GLU A 163 -14.36 -3.75 -15.37
N THR A 164 -13.14 -4.24 -15.59
CA THR A 164 -12.30 -3.87 -16.72
C THR A 164 -11.93 -5.11 -17.52
N LYS A 165 -11.02 -4.99 -18.49
CA LYS A 165 -10.54 -6.15 -19.27
C LYS A 165 -9.84 -7.20 -18.40
N HIS A 166 -9.10 -6.76 -17.38
CA HIS A 166 -8.21 -7.63 -16.60
C HIS A 166 -8.64 -7.82 -15.15
N PHE A 167 -9.46 -6.92 -14.59
CA PHE A 167 -9.74 -6.88 -13.16
C PHE A 167 -11.21 -6.63 -12.83
N THR A 168 -11.64 -7.20 -11.72
CA THR A 168 -12.84 -6.76 -11.00
C THR A 168 -12.42 -6.01 -9.73
N THR A 169 -12.99 -4.81 -9.53
CA THR A 169 -12.86 -3.99 -8.32
C THR A 169 -14.14 -4.07 -7.52
N TYR A 170 -14.07 -4.37 -6.22
CA TYR A 170 -15.24 -4.67 -5.41
C TYR A 170 -15.02 -4.38 -3.92
N CYS A 171 -16.11 -4.25 -3.15
CA CYS A 171 -16.11 -4.25 -1.68
C CYS A 171 -16.51 -5.65 -1.20
N PRO A 172 -15.62 -6.45 -0.56
CA PRO A 172 -15.99 -7.77 -0.06
C PRO A 172 -17.10 -7.69 0.99
N ASP A 173 -18.03 -8.66 1.02
CA ASP A 173 -19.07 -8.74 2.05
C ASP A 173 -18.51 -8.76 3.48
N PHE A 174 -17.29 -9.27 3.65
CA PHE A 174 -16.57 -9.34 4.91
C PHE A 174 -15.58 -8.18 5.10
N SER A 175 -15.77 -7.04 4.43
CA SER A 175 -14.93 -5.85 4.58
C SER A 175 -14.75 -5.50 6.05
N GLN A 176 -13.51 -5.47 6.50
CA GLN A 176 -13.15 -5.19 7.89
C GLN A 176 -13.15 -3.68 8.20
N TRP A 177 -13.09 -2.87 7.16
CA TRP A 177 -12.97 -1.41 7.24
C TRP A 177 -14.00 -0.73 6.35
N PRO A 178 -14.49 0.45 6.76
CA PRO A 178 -15.34 1.29 5.91
C PRO A 178 -14.67 1.57 4.57
N TYR A 179 -15.40 1.34 3.47
CA TYR A 179 -14.91 1.55 2.10
C TYR A 179 -13.65 0.75 1.74
N GLU A 180 -13.46 -0.40 2.35
CA GLU A 180 -12.41 -1.32 1.96
C GLU A 180 -12.62 -1.81 0.53
N VAL A 181 -11.60 -1.67 -0.34
CA VAL A 181 -11.66 -2.04 -1.75
C VAL A 181 -10.64 -3.12 -2.06
N TRP A 182 -11.09 -4.11 -2.82
CA TRP A 182 -10.22 -5.13 -3.40
C TRP A 182 -10.24 -5.04 -4.93
N ILE A 183 -9.08 -5.23 -5.56
CA ILE A 183 -8.88 -5.32 -6.99
C ILE A 183 -8.31 -6.69 -7.27
N ALA A 184 -9.05 -7.56 -7.95
CA ALA A 184 -8.64 -8.93 -8.23
C ALA A 184 -8.57 -9.20 -9.74
N PRO A 185 -7.52 -9.88 -10.22
CA PRO A 185 -7.43 -10.26 -11.63
C PRO A 185 -8.49 -11.32 -11.98
N HIS A 186 -8.91 -11.33 -13.23
CA HIS A 186 -9.81 -12.36 -13.77
C HIS A 186 -9.13 -13.72 -13.91
N VAL A 187 -7.80 -13.71 -14.08
CA VAL A 187 -7.02 -14.93 -14.23
C VAL A 187 -6.68 -15.51 -12.86
N ASP A 188 -7.11 -16.74 -12.63
CA ASP A 188 -6.81 -17.47 -11.41
C ASP A 188 -5.44 -18.13 -11.45
N ASP A 189 -4.97 -18.58 -10.27
CA ASP A 189 -3.73 -19.34 -10.07
C ASP A 189 -2.46 -18.60 -10.49
N THR A 190 -2.50 -17.27 -10.54
CA THR A 190 -1.37 -16.38 -10.87
C THR A 190 -0.87 -15.62 -9.66
N TYR A 191 0.40 -15.20 -9.71
CA TYR A 191 0.99 -14.21 -8.81
C TYR A 191 0.90 -12.82 -9.42
N PHE A 192 1.04 -11.77 -8.60
CA PHE A 192 1.13 -10.39 -9.07
C PHE A 192 2.23 -10.20 -10.14
N GLY A 193 3.37 -10.85 -9.94
CA GLY A 193 4.50 -10.79 -10.87
C GLY A 193 4.26 -11.41 -12.24
N ASP A 194 3.18 -12.17 -12.42
CA ASP A 194 2.81 -12.79 -13.70
C ASP A 194 1.92 -11.87 -14.56
N SER A 195 1.54 -10.69 -14.05
CA SER A 195 0.75 -9.70 -14.79
C SER A 195 1.52 -9.20 -16.01
N ASP A 196 0.88 -9.17 -17.18
CA ASP A 196 1.45 -8.57 -18.38
C ASP A 196 1.38 -7.02 -18.33
N ASP A 197 1.93 -6.36 -19.34
CA ASP A 197 2.00 -4.90 -19.37
C ASP A 197 0.62 -4.25 -19.56
N GLU A 198 -0.31 -4.92 -20.27
CA GLU A 198 -1.69 -4.43 -20.40
C GLU A 198 -2.42 -4.49 -19.04
N ALA A 199 -2.25 -5.57 -18.30
CA ALA A 199 -2.81 -5.68 -16.95
C ALA A 199 -2.20 -4.64 -16.00
N ILE A 200 -0.91 -4.37 -16.07
CA ILE A 200 -0.25 -3.32 -15.28
C ILE A 200 -0.82 -1.94 -15.62
N SER A 201 -1.01 -1.65 -16.93
CA SER A 201 -1.63 -0.40 -17.39
C SER A 201 -3.05 -0.24 -16.85
N ASP A 202 -3.86 -1.29 -16.95
CA ASP A 202 -5.25 -1.33 -16.47
C ASP A 202 -5.33 -1.14 -14.94
N LEU A 203 -4.51 -1.88 -14.17
CA LEU A 203 -4.41 -1.73 -12.71
C LEU A 203 -4.03 -0.29 -12.31
N SER A 204 -3.13 0.33 -13.06
CA SER A 204 -2.67 1.70 -12.82
C SER A 204 -3.80 2.71 -12.99
N LEU A 205 -4.66 2.53 -13.98
CA LEU A 205 -5.86 3.37 -14.18
C LEU A 205 -6.88 3.15 -13.06
N ILE A 206 -7.14 1.90 -12.69
CA ILE A 206 -8.06 1.55 -11.61
C ILE A 206 -7.59 2.23 -10.31
N MET A 207 -6.31 2.09 -9.97
CA MET A 207 -5.75 2.69 -8.74
C MET A 207 -5.97 4.21 -8.69
N LYS A 208 -5.71 4.91 -9.77
CA LYS A 208 -5.94 6.36 -9.85
C LYS A 208 -7.41 6.71 -9.62
N ARG A 209 -8.34 5.99 -10.25
CA ARG A 209 -9.78 6.23 -10.14
C ARG A 209 -10.27 5.96 -8.72
N ILE A 210 -9.89 4.83 -8.15
CA ILE A 210 -10.30 4.43 -6.79
C ILE A 210 -9.70 5.37 -5.73
N SER A 211 -8.41 5.72 -5.82
CA SER A 211 -7.80 6.67 -4.88
C SER A 211 -8.52 8.02 -4.90
N ARG A 212 -8.88 8.53 -6.09
CA ARG A 212 -9.65 9.77 -6.24
C ARG A 212 -11.06 9.63 -5.65
N ALA A 213 -11.77 8.52 -5.89
CA ALA A 213 -13.10 8.29 -5.33
C ALA A 213 -13.06 8.23 -3.80
N LEU A 214 -12.07 7.54 -3.22
CA LEU A 214 -11.89 7.45 -1.76
C LEU A 214 -11.56 8.82 -1.13
N SER A 215 -10.72 9.64 -1.79
CA SER A 215 -10.43 11.01 -1.36
C SER A 215 -11.70 11.86 -1.34
N ARG A 216 -12.54 11.75 -2.38
CA ARG A 216 -13.83 12.44 -2.45
C ARG A 216 -14.81 12.01 -1.36
N ILE A 217 -14.89 10.70 -1.10
CA ILE A 217 -15.73 10.17 0.01
C ILE A 217 -15.24 10.75 1.33
N TYR A 218 -13.94 10.77 1.59
CA TYR A 218 -13.38 11.36 2.80
C TYR A 218 -13.75 12.84 2.96
N GLU A 219 -13.76 13.60 1.86
CA GLU A 219 -14.10 15.02 1.87
C GLU A 219 -15.60 15.28 2.08
N THR A 220 -16.49 14.41 1.58
CA THR A 220 -17.91 14.71 1.43
C THR A 220 -18.86 13.88 2.31
N ALA A 221 -18.46 12.67 2.73
CA ALA A 221 -19.35 11.79 3.48
C ALA A 221 -19.63 12.32 4.90
N ASP A 222 -20.92 12.48 5.22
CA ASP A 222 -21.39 12.99 6.52
C ASP A 222 -20.99 12.08 7.68
N ILE A 223 -20.85 10.78 7.45
CA ILE A 223 -20.44 9.81 8.46
C ILE A 223 -19.08 10.15 9.08
N PHE A 224 -18.23 10.85 8.34
CA PHE A 224 -16.91 11.30 8.79
C PHE A 224 -16.89 12.81 9.13
N ALA A 225 -18.03 13.51 9.09
CA ALA A 225 -18.11 14.94 9.37
C ALA A 225 -17.65 15.32 10.79
N LYS A 226 -17.74 14.37 11.74
CA LYS A 226 -17.29 14.54 13.13
C LYS A 226 -15.77 14.32 13.30
N VAL A 227 -15.09 13.77 12.30
CA VAL A 227 -13.63 13.68 12.30
C VAL A 227 -13.10 15.09 12.11
N ASP A 228 -12.22 15.54 12.99
CA ASP A 228 -11.59 16.87 12.88
C ASP A 228 -10.67 16.89 11.64
N ARG A 229 -11.26 17.25 10.49
CA ARG A 229 -10.57 17.30 9.20
C ARG A 229 -9.43 18.32 9.16
N ASN A 230 -9.41 19.27 10.08
CA ASN A 230 -8.33 20.27 10.17
C ASN A 230 -7.02 19.67 10.70
N HIS A 231 -7.12 18.55 11.43
CA HIS A 231 -5.97 17.84 12.00
C HIS A 231 -5.77 16.44 11.42
N HIS A 232 -6.68 15.97 10.54
CA HIS A 232 -6.62 14.63 9.95
C HIS A 232 -6.58 14.74 8.42
N THR A 233 -5.49 14.30 7.83
CA THR A 233 -5.38 14.08 6.38
C THR A 233 -5.92 12.70 6.03
N PHE A 234 -6.49 12.56 4.82
CA PHE A 234 -6.88 11.26 4.28
C PHE A 234 -5.70 10.29 4.31
N GLY A 235 -5.91 9.13 4.91
CA GLY A 235 -4.90 8.09 5.01
C GLY A 235 -5.44 6.73 4.58
N TYR A 236 -4.58 5.90 4.00
CA TYR A 236 -4.92 4.55 3.59
C TYR A 236 -3.71 3.61 3.64
N ASN A 237 -3.99 2.32 3.76
CA ASN A 237 -3.00 1.28 3.53
C ASN A 237 -3.34 0.54 2.24
N ILE A 238 -2.30 0.19 1.47
CA ILE A 238 -2.41 -0.72 0.33
C ILE A 238 -1.57 -1.96 0.62
N THR A 239 -2.06 -3.12 0.22
CA THR A 239 -1.27 -4.35 0.22
C THR A 239 -1.53 -5.14 -1.06
N ILE A 240 -0.47 -5.74 -1.64
CA ILE A 240 -0.58 -6.74 -2.70
C ILE A 240 -0.36 -8.10 -2.05
N TYR A 241 -1.34 -9.00 -2.21
CA TYR A 241 -1.29 -10.35 -1.64
C TYR A 241 -0.14 -11.16 -2.26
N PRO A 242 0.73 -11.78 -1.46
CA PRO A 242 2.00 -12.34 -1.92
C PRO A 242 1.91 -13.73 -2.57
N HIS A 243 0.74 -14.34 -2.61
CA HIS A 243 0.54 -15.70 -3.10
C HIS A 243 -0.27 -15.74 -4.39
N LYS A 244 -0.50 -16.94 -4.92
CA LYS A 244 -1.42 -17.18 -6.04
C LYS A 244 -2.84 -16.73 -5.69
N ASN A 245 -3.64 -16.46 -6.72
CA ASN A 245 -4.93 -15.78 -6.57
C ASN A 245 -4.79 -14.44 -5.88
N TRP A 246 -3.76 -13.70 -6.27
CA TRP A 246 -3.43 -12.40 -5.71
C TRP A 246 -4.57 -11.38 -5.89
N TYR A 247 -4.53 -10.36 -5.06
CA TYR A 247 -5.38 -9.18 -5.14
C TYR A 247 -4.63 -7.99 -4.55
N LEU A 248 -5.03 -6.79 -4.95
CA LEU A 248 -4.62 -5.56 -4.30
C LEU A 248 -5.74 -5.13 -3.36
N ARG A 249 -5.41 -4.88 -2.10
CA ARG A 249 -6.33 -4.43 -1.05
C ARG A 249 -6.02 -3.00 -0.68
N ILE A 250 -7.05 -2.15 -0.64
CA ILE A 250 -6.99 -0.77 -0.16
C ILE A 250 -7.82 -0.67 1.10
N ILE A 251 -7.22 -0.18 2.17
CA ILE A 251 -7.86 0.03 3.47
C ILE A 251 -7.83 1.52 3.79
N PRO A 252 -8.93 2.26 3.55
CA PRO A 252 -9.04 3.64 4.01
C PRO A 252 -9.02 3.71 5.53
N ARG A 253 -8.29 4.68 6.09
CA ARG A 253 -8.14 4.85 7.53
C ARG A 253 -9.10 5.90 8.07
N PHE A 254 -10.38 5.71 7.77
CA PHE A 254 -11.47 6.59 8.22
C PHE A 254 -11.79 6.41 9.71
N VAL A 255 -11.52 5.24 10.24
CA VAL A 255 -11.72 4.89 11.65
C VAL A 255 -10.48 4.20 12.21
N HIS A 256 -10.39 4.14 13.53
CA HIS A 256 -9.34 3.40 14.24
C HIS A 256 -9.95 2.21 14.97
N PRO A 257 -9.22 1.08 15.09
CA PRO A 257 -9.68 -0.03 15.92
C PRO A 257 -9.89 0.42 17.37
N GLY A 258 -11.02 0.04 17.94
CA GLY A 258 -11.31 0.22 19.36
C GLY A 258 -10.86 -0.96 20.20
N GLY A 259 -11.25 -0.95 21.47
CA GLY A 259 -10.87 -1.99 22.42
C GLY A 259 -11.40 -3.38 22.07
N ILE A 260 -12.56 -3.48 21.42
CA ILE A 260 -13.16 -4.76 21.04
C ILE A 260 -12.35 -5.44 19.91
N GLU A 261 -11.97 -4.69 18.89
CA GLU A 261 -11.20 -5.23 17.76
C GLU A 261 -9.81 -5.68 18.22
N VAL A 262 -9.17 -4.86 19.07
CA VAL A 262 -7.84 -5.17 19.61
C VAL A 262 -7.90 -6.41 20.53
N ALA A 263 -8.94 -6.53 21.36
CA ALA A 263 -9.05 -7.62 22.31
C ALA A 263 -9.46 -8.96 21.66
N THR A 264 -10.32 -8.91 20.64
CA THR A 264 -10.97 -10.11 20.08
C THR A 264 -10.51 -10.46 18.68
N GLY A 265 -9.97 -9.50 17.92
CA GLY A 265 -9.70 -9.63 16.48
C GLY A 265 -10.98 -9.59 15.61
N VAL A 266 -12.15 -9.36 16.20
CA VAL A 266 -13.41 -9.15 15.47
C VAL A 266 -13.44 -7.71 14.98
N SER A 267 -13.64 -7.52 13.68
CA SER A 267 -13.73 -6.16 13.08
C SER A 267 -15.17 -5.63 13.20
N VAL A 268 -15.30 -4.35 13.50
CA VAL A 268 -16.59 -3.64 13.50
C VAL A 268 -16.56 -2.64 12.33
N ASN A 269 -17.25 -2.99 11.23
CA ASN A 269 -17.39 -2.11 10.08
C ASN A 269 -18.69 -1.29 10.22
N VAL A 270 -18.58 0.03 10.14
CA VAL A 270 -19.71 0.97 10.31
C VAL A 270 -20.38 1.34 8.98
N VAL A 271 -19.93 0.79 7.87
CA VAL A 271 -20.49 1.00 6.53
C VAL A 271 -20.75 -0.36 5.90
N ASP A 272 -22.00 -0.58 5.44
CA ASP A 272 -22.32 -1.79 4.69
C ASP A 272 -21.50 -1.84 3.37
N PRO A 273 -20.86 -2.97 3.03
CA PRO A 273 -20.06 -3.08 1.82
C PRO A 273 -20.83 -2.82 0.52
N ALA A 274 -22.14 -3.11 0.47
CA ALA A 274 -22.96 -2.82 -0.70
C ALA A 274 -23.21 -1.31 -0.85
N ASP A 275 -23.45 -0.61 0.26
CA ASP A 275 -23.57 0.86 0.28
C ASP A 275 -22.24 1.51 -0.10
N ALA A 276 -21.12 1.02 0.46
CA ALA A 276 -19.80 1.49 0.12
C ALA A 276 -19.50 1.37 -1.39
N ALA A 277 -19.86 0.26 -2.01
CA ALA A 277 -19.69 0.06 -3.44
C ALA A 277 -20.57 1.02 -4.25
N GLY A 278 -21.82 1.24 -3.83
CA GLY A 278 -22.74 2.20 -4.44
C GLY A 278 -22.20 3.63 -4.40
N ASP A 279 -21.70 4.05 -3.26
CA ASP A 279 -21.08 5.38 -3.08
C ASP A 279 -19.84 5.55 -3.97
N LEU A 280 -18.94 4.55 -3.98
CA LEU A 280 -17.73 4.58 -4.81
C LEU A 280 -18.04 4.69 -6.30
N MET A 281 -19.06 3.97 -6.79
CA MET A 281 -19.48 4.05 -8.20
C MET A 281 -19.89 5.47 -8.60
N GLN A 282 -20.51 6.25 -7.71
CA GLN A 282 -20.93 7.64 -8.01
C GLN A 282 -19.75 8.57 -8.31
N PHE A 283 -18.57 8.31 -7.71
CA PHE A 283 -17.35 9.10 -7.89
C PHE A 283 -16.41 8.57 -8.99
N LEU A 284 -16.75 7.45 -9.63
CA LEU A 284 -15.98 6.92 -10.76
C LEU A 284 -16.42 7.49 -12.12
N LEU A 285 -17.58 8.15 -12.17
CA LEU A 285 -18.10 8.84 -13.37
C LEU A 285 -17.40 10.18 -13.54
#